data_624b6573f2947cbf2ae2ddfee9ebb4a5
#
_entry.id   624b6573f2947cbf2ae2ddfee9ebb4a5
#
_cell.length_a   1.000
_cell.length_b   1.000
_cell.length_c   1.000
_cell.angle_alpha   90.00
_cell.angle_beta   90.00
_cell.angle_gamma   90.00
#
_symmetry.space_group_name_H-M   'P 1'
#
loop_
_entity.id
_entity.type
_entity.pdbx_description
1 polymer ?
#
loop_
_entity_poly.entity_id
_entity_poly.type
_entity_poly.pdbx_seq_one_letter_code
_entity_poly.pdbx_strand_id
1 'polypeptide(L)'
;ITPESDMNPVLLKPTNEQCSQVILNGKPVGNMSAREYFMSNNKAELFNQAYAAYERLQARYSPIVLEGAGSISEINLRERDITNMRMALRTNAATYLVADIDRGGVFATVPSPCFQRKKEN
;
A
#
# COMPACT_ATOMS: atom_id res chain seq x y z
N ILE A 1 -5.56 -20.65 -7.71
CA ILE A 1 -4.25 -20.15 -7.22
C ILE A 1 -4.17 -20.46 -5.73
N THR A 2 -3.08 -21.09 -5.29
CA THR A 2 -2.84 -21.34 -3.86
C THR A 2 -2.33 -20.06 -3.21
N PRO A 3 -2.91 -19.61 -2.07
CA PRO A 3 -2.43 -18.45 -1.35
C PRO A 3 -0.98 -18.62 -0.88
N GLU A 4 -0.18 -17.57 -1.04
CA GLU A 4 1.22 -17.54 -0.62
C GLU A 4 1.59 -16.18 -0.02
N SER A 5 2.66 -16.14 0.77
CA SER A 5 3.08 -14.94 1.51
C SER A 5 3.40 -13.75 0.60
N ASP A 6 3.84 -13.98 -0.62
CA ASP A 6 4.14 -12.93 -1.60
C ASP A 6 2.88 -12.15 -2.02
N MET A 7 1.68 -12.73 -1.88
CA MET A 7 0.41 -12.05 -2.20
C MET A 7 0.01 -11.02 -1.14
N ASN A 8 0.56 -11.12 0.08
CA ASN A 8 0.40 -10.13 1.14
C ASN A 8 1.71 -9.99 1.93
N PRO A 9 2.74 -9.38 1.31
CA PRO A 9 4.10 -9.39 1.84
C PRO A 9 4.27 -8.56 3.12
N VAL A 10 3.43 -7.53 3.32
CA VAL A 10 3.46 -6.66 4.50
C VAL A 10 2.07 -6.60 5.10
N LEU A 11 1.87 -7.20 6.26
CA LEU A 11 0.58 -7.21 6.95
C LEU A 11 0.73 -6.62 8.35
N LEU A 12 -0.16 -5.68 8.69
CA LEU A 12 -0.33 -5.18 10.05
C LEU A 12 -1.52 -5.88 10.70
N LYS A 13 -1.25 -6.73 11.68
CA LYS A 13 -2.28 -7.42 12.44
C LYS A 13 -2.53 -6.69 13.75
N PRO A 14 -3.68 -6.05 13.98
CA PRO A 14 -4.00 -5.43 15.26
C PRO A 14 -3.95 -6.48 16.38
N THR A 15 -3.25 -6.17 17.48
CA THR A 15 -3.18 -7.03 18.67
C THR A 15 -3.96 -6.43 19.84
N ASN A 16 -4.03 -5.09 19.92
CA ASN A 16 -4.86 -4.32 20.85
C ASN A 16 -5.08 -2.90 20.28
N GLU A 17 -5.73 -2.02 21.04
CA GLU A 17 -6.08 -0.67 20.58
C GLU A 17 -4.87 0.21 20.20
N GLN A 18 -3.67 -0.11 20.64
CA GLN A 18 -2.47 0.71 20.47
C GLN A 18 -1.32 0.01 19.76
N CYS A 19 -1.39 -1.30 19.59
CA CYS A 19 -0.28 -2.10 19.05
C CYS A 19 -0.73 -2.96 17.88
N SER A 20 0.15 -3.09 16.90
CA SER A 20 -0.01 -4.01 15.79
C SER A 20 1.23 -4.91 15.67
N GLN A 21 1.02 -6.17 15.39
CA GLN A 21 2.08 -7.07 14.99
C GLN A 21 2.36 -6.87 13.51
N VAL A 22 3.62 -6.62 13.18
CA VAL A 22 4.09 -6.55 11.80
C VAL A 22 4.46 -7.96 11.34
N ILE A 23 3.85 -8.38 10.24
CA ILE A 23 4.15 -9.63 9.57
C ILE A 23 4.77 -9.28 8.23
N LEU A 24 6.00 -9.75 7.99
CA LEU A 24 6.75 -9.53 6.77
C LEU A 24 7.03 -10.88 6.09
N ASN A 25 6.61 -11.01 4.83
CA ASN A 25 6.75 -12.24 4.06
C ASN A 25 6.27 -13.50 4.83
N GLY A 26 5.12 -13.37 5.51
CA GLY A 26 4.51 -14.44 6.30
C GLY A 26 5.14 -14.70 7.70
N LYS A 27 6.15 -13.92 8.10
CA LYS A 27 6.82 -14.09 9.40
C LYS A 27 6.61 -12.87 10.29
N PRO A 28 6.29 -13.03 11.58
CA PRO A 28 6.20 -11.91 12.50
C PRO A 28 7.61 -11.34 12.75
N VAL A 29 7.77 -10.02 12.57
CA VAL A 29 9.04 -9.31 12.76
C VAL A 29 9.09 -8.48 14.05
N GLY A 30 8.05 -8.53 14.85
CA GLY A 30 7.99 -7.91 16.17
C GLY A 30 6.67 -7.21 16.44
N ASN A 31 6.46 -6.86 17.72
CA ASN A 31 5.38 -5.98 18.13
C ASN A 31 5.93 -4.57 18.15
N MET A 32 5.46 -3.75 17.24
CA MET A 32 5.70 -2.32 17.25
C MET A 32 4.38 -1.61 17.51
N SER A 33 4.41 -0.51 18.25
CA SER A 33 3.27 0.39 18.18
C SER A 33 3.10 0.84 16.73
N ALA A 34 1.87 0.98 16.26
CA ALA A 34 1.61 1.46 14.91
C ALA A 34 2.36 2.78 14.65
N ARG A 35 2.51 3.61 15.69
CA ARG A 35 3.23 4.88 15.62
C ARG A 35 4.73 4.70 15.38
N GLU A 36 5.40 3.79 16.07
CA GLU A 36 6.83 3.50 15.87
C GLU A 36 7.08 2.90 14.49
N TYR A 37 6.20 2.01 14.05
CA TYR A 37 6.24 1.47 12.70
C TYR A 37 6.07 2.57 11.64
N PHE A 38 5.13 3.50 11.85
CA PHE A 38 4.89 4.61 10.94
C PHE A 38 5.95 5.72 11.02
N MET A 39 6.67 5.87 12.11
CA MET A 39 7.71 6.87 12.32
C MET A 39 9.12 6.37 12.00
N SER A 40 9.33 5.06 11.91
CA SER A 40 10.66 4.49 11.64
C SER A 40 11.07 4.67 10.17
N ASN A 41 12.37 4.80 9.93
CA ASN A 41 12.98 4.82 8.59
C ASN A 41 12.78 3.51 7.79
N ASN A 42 12.09 2.53 8.36
CA ASN A 42 11.91 1.19 7.78
C ASN A 42 10.90 1.13 6.62
N LYS A 43 10.21 2.23 6.28
CA LYS A 43 9.22 2.22 5.20
C LYS A 43 9.80 1.97 3.82
N ALA A 44 11.00 2.48 3.58
CA ALA A 44 11.70 2.22 2.33
C ALA A 44 12.01 0.73 2.21
N GLU A 45 12.44 0.11 3.29
CA GLU A 45 12.73 -1.32 3.35
C GLU A 45 11.47 -2.16 3.13
N LEU A 46 10.37 -1.83 3.81
CA LEU A 46 9.10 -2.52 3.64
C LEU A 46 8.56 -2.40 2.22
N PHE A 47 8.69 -1.22 1.63
CA PHE A 47 8.32 -1.01 0.23
C PHE A 47 9.18 -1.88 -0.70
N ASN A 48 10.49 -1.95 -0.45
CA ASN A 48 11.40 -2.79 -1.24
C ASN A 48 11.04 -4.28 -1.11
N GLN A 49 10.68 -4.73 0.09
CA GLN A 49 10.22 -6.10 0.31
C GLN A 49 8.90 -6.40 -0.41
N ALA A 50 7.94 -5.46 -0.36
CA ALA A 50 6.69 -5.59 -1.09
C ALA A 50 6.92 -5.61 -2.61
N TYR A 51 7.79 -4.76 -3.11
CA TYR A 51 8.13 -4.73 -4.52
C TYR A 51 8.84 -6.00 -4.98
N ALA A 52 9.78 -6.53 -4.18
CA ALA A 52 10.43 -7.81 -4.48
C ALA A 52 9.45 -8.99 -4.52
N ALA A 53 8.43 -8.98 -3.64
CA ALA A 53 7.34 -9.96 -3.69
C ALA A 53 6.54 -9.84 -5.00
N TYR A 54 6.21 -8.61 -5.41
CA TYR A 54 5.57 -8.36 -6.70
C TYR A 54 6.40 -8.91 -7.87
N GLU A 55 7.70 -8.68 -7.90
CA GLU A 55 8.59 -9.19 -8.96
C GLU A 55 8.60 -10.72 -9.02
N ARG A 56 8.59 -11.39 -7.85
CA ARG A 56 8.49 -12.86 -7.81
C ARG A 56 7.15 -13.37 -8.33
N LEU A 57 6.05 -12.67 -8.03
CA LEU A 57 4.72 -13.02 -8.54
C LEU A 57 4.63 -12.77 -10.05
N GLN A 58 5.11 -11.62 -10.51
CA GLN A 58 5.07 -11.26 -11.93
C GLN A 58 5.87 -12.23 -12.81
N ALA A 59 6.93 -12.82 -12.28
CA ALA A 59 7.71 -13.85 -13.00
C ALA A 59 6.93 -15.15 -13.24
N ARG A 60 5.85 -15.38 -12.49
CA ARG A 60 5.07 -16.64 -12.52
C ARG A 60 3.64 -16.46 -13.00
N TYR A 61 3.07 -15.26 -12.81
CA TYR A 61 1.67 -14.99 -13.08
C TYR A 61 1.48 -13.75 -13.96
N SER A 62 0.49 -13.81 -14.84
CA SER A 62 0.05 -12.67 -15.65
C SER A 62 -1.45 -12.82 -15.95
N PRO A 63 -2.26 -11.78 -15.83
CA PRO A 63 -1.92 -10.49 -15.22
C PRO A 63 -1.78 -10.54 -13.70
N ILE A 64 -1.10 -9.54 -13.12
CA ILE A 64 -1.10 -9.29 -11.68
C ILE A 64 -2.13 -8.20 -11.36
N VAL A 65 -2.99 -8.46 -10.40
CA VAL A 65 -3.93 -7.48 -9.85
C VAL A 65 -3.44 -7.03 -8.49
N LEU A 66 -3.30 -5.72 -8.32
CA LEU A 66 -2.90 -5.08 -7.07
C LEU A 66 -4.10 -4.39 -6.45
N GLU A 67 -4.34 -4.63 -5.17
CA GLU A 67 -5.35 -3.93 -4.38
C GLU A 67 -4.66 -2.99 -3.40
N GLY A 68 -5.05 -1.71 -3.41
CA GLY A 68 -4.56 -0.73 -2.46
C GLY A 68 -5.21 -0.89 -1.08
N ALA A 69 -4.68 -0.22 -0.09
CA ALA A 69 -5.21 -0.20 1.26
C ALA A 69 -5.38 1.23 1.78
N GLY A 70 -6.47 1.47 2.50
CA GLY A 70 -6.84 2.79 3.00
C GLY A 70 -7.30 3.75 1.91
N SER A 71 -7.51 5.01 2.30
CA SER A 71 -7.98 6.05 1.38
C SER A 71 -6.81 6.77 0.70
N ILE A 72 -6.88 6.93 -0.60
CA ILE A 72 -5.92 7.74 -1.37
C ILE A 72 -6.06 9.25 -1.09
N SER A 73 -7.17 9.68 -0.48
CA SER A 73 -7.44 11.08 -0.15
C SER A 73 -6.73 11.55 1.13
N GLU A 74 -6.15 10.67 1.91
CA GLU A 74 -5.41 11.01 3.12
C GLU A 74 -4.06 11.66 2.76
N ILE A 75 -4.09 12.97 2.55
CA ILE A 75 -2.93 13.78 2.11
C ILE A 75 -1.73 13.62 3.06
N ASN A 76 -1.99 13.47 4.36
CA ASN A 76 -0.96 13.30 5.40
C ASN A 76 -0.16 12.01 5.26
N LEU A 77 -0.71 11.02 4.55
CA LEU A 77 -0.10 9.71 4.37
C LEU A 77 0.59 9.53 3.01
N ARG A 78 0.50 10.52 2.11
CA ARG A 78 1.06 10.40 0.74
C ARG A 78 2.55 10.06 0.70
N GLU A 79 3.37 10.76 1.49
CA GLU A 79 4.81 10.49 1.55
C GLU A 79 5.13 9.15 2.21
N ARG A 80 4.14 8.60 2.91
CA ARG A 80 4.24 7.38 3.70
C ARG A 80 3.47 6.21 3.10
N ASP A 81 2.81 6.44 1.96
CA ASP A 81 2.06 5.41 1.25
C ASP A 81 3.01 4.39 0.61
N ILE A 82 2.89 3.13 1.03
CA ILE A 82 3.62 2.01 0.45
C ILE A 82 2.69 1.05 -0.32
N THR A 83 1.39 1.32 -0.32
CA THR A 83 0.36 0.39 -0.82
C THR A 83 -0.37 0.86 -2.07
N ASN A 84 -0.57 2.17 -2.22
CA ASN A 84 -1.38 2.73 -3.30
C ASN A 84 -0.53 3.26 -4.46
N MET A 85 -0.50 4.57 -4.63
CA MET A 85 0.08 5.22 -5.82
C MET A 85 1.59 4.98 -5.97
N ARG A 86 2.34 4.84 -4.88
CA ARG A 86 3.77 4.55 -4.96
C ARG A 86 4.04 3.18 -5.60
N MET A 87 3.25 2.17 -5.22
CA MET A 87 3.36 0.85 -5.83
C MET A 87 2.90 0.88 -7.28
N ALA A 88 1.76 1.53 -7.57
CA ALA A 88 1.24 1.66 -8.94
C ALA A 88 2.24 2.34 -9.88
N LEU A 89 2.89 3.42 -9.45
CA LEU A 89 3.93 4.10 -10.22
C LEU A 89 5.17 3.23 -10.43
N ARG A 90 5.60 2.53 -9.38
CA ARG A 90 6.79 1.67 -9.44
C ARG A 90 6.62 0.49 -10.37
N THR A 91 5.41 -0.07 -10.44
CA THR A 91 5.07 -1.22 -11.29
C THR A 91 4.55 -0.82 -12.67
N ASN A 92 4.42 0.49 -12.92
CA ASN A 92 3.78 1.03 -14.13
C ASN A 92 2.38 0.43 -14.38
N ALA A 93 1.61 0.26 -13.30
CA ALA A 93 0.30 -0.37 -13.35
C ALA A 93 -0.77 0.58 -13.91
N ALA A 94 -1.68 0.03 -14.71
CA ALA A 94 -2.94 0.69 -15.03
C ALA A 94 -3.77 0.82 -13.74
N THR A 95 -4.11 2.04 -13.34
CA THR A 95 -4.72 2.31 -12.03
C THR A 95 -6.18 2.69 -12.19
N TYR A 96 -7.05 2.01 -11.47
CA TYR A 96 -8.47 2.28 -11.39
C TYR A 96 -8.81 2.82 -10.00
N LEU A 97 -9.50 3.94 -9.96
CA LEU A 97 -10.06 4.50 -8.74
C LEU A 97 -11.49 4.01 -8.58
N VAL A 98 -11.75 3.31 -7.50
CA VAL A 98 -13.10 2.87 -7.11
C VAL A 98 -13.59 3.76 -5.98
N ALA A 99 -14.77 4.34 -6.13
CA ALA A 99 -15.40 5.20 -5.14
C ALA A 99 -16.88 4.89 -5.01
N ASP A 100 -17.39 5.00 -3.77
CA ASP A 100 -18.80 4.80 -3.48
C ASP A 100 -19.58 6.10 -3.70
N ILE A 101 -20.53 6.08 -4.62
CA ILE A 101 -21.35 7.25 -4.96
C ILE A 101 -22.47 7.48 -3.94
N ASP A 102 -22.92 6.45 -3.24
CA ASP A 102 -24.09 6.53 -2.35
C ASP A 102 -23.79 7.34 -1.09
N ARG A 103 -22.54 7.38 -0.65
CA ARG A 103 -22.14 8.12 0.55
C ARG A 103 -21.93 9.61 0.32
N GLY A 104 -22.06 10.11 -0.88
CA GLY A 104 -21.75 11.48 -1.22
C GLY A 104 -20.25 11.82 -1.09
N GLY A 105 -19.88 13.04 -1.44
CA GLY A 105 -18.48 13.49 -1.32
C GLY A 105 -17.48 12.83 -2.27
N VAL A 106 -17.90 11.90 -3.11
CA VAL A 106 -17.03 11.22 -4.08
C VAL A 106 -16.26 12.21 -4.97
N PHE A 107 -16.92 13.27 -5.42
CA PHE A 107 -16.29 14.31 -6.24
C PHE A 107 -15.29 15.18 -5.47
N ALA A 108 -15.41 15.30 -4.16
CA ALA A 108 -14.43 15.97 -3.31
C ALA A 108 -13.21 15.06 -3.01
N THR A 109 -13.45 13.76 -2.96
CA THR A 109 -12.42 12.77 -2.64
C THR A 109 -11.53 12.43 -3.85
N VAL A 110 -12.12 12.47 -5.06
CA VAL A 110 -11.45 12.06 -6.30
C VAL A 110 -10.50 13.11 -6.91
N PRO A 111 -10.79 14.43 -6.97
CA PRO A 111 -10.03 15.33 -7.82
C PRO A 111 -8.65 15.71 -7.33
N SER A 112 -8.46 15.84 -6.03
CA SER A 112 -7.25 16.48 -5.51
C SER A 112 -5.98 15.62 -5.60
N PRO A 113 -6.00 14.31 -5.35
CA PRO A 113 -4.81 13.48 -5.37
C PRO A 113 -4.35 13.02 -6.74
N CYS A 114 -5.27 12.80 -7.66
CA CYS A 114 -4.96 12.14 -8.94
C CYS A 114 -4.46 13.11 -10.03
N PHE A 115 -4.76 14.40 -9.94
CA PHE A 115 -4.48 15.37 -11.00
C PHE A 115 -3.24 16.25 -10.79
N GLN A 116 -2.57 16.17 -9.66
CA GLN A 116 -1.30 16.88 -9.49
C GLN A 116 -0.14 16.07 -10.09
N ARG A 117 -0.10 15.95 -11.41
CA ARG A 117 1.17 15.76 -12.10
C ARG A 117 2.03 16.99 -11.83
N LYS A 118 3.10 16.86 -11.06
CA LYS A 118 4.17 17.87 -11.11
C LYS A 118 4.60 17.94 -12.58
N LYS A 119 4.40 19.11 -13.20
CA LYS A 119 5.15 19.47 -14.39
C LYS A 119 6.61 19.59 -13.90
N GLU A 120 7.41 18.60 -14.21
CA GLU A 120 8.85 18.76 -14.15
C GLU A 120 9.22 19.73 -15.26
N ASN A 121 9.74 20.90 -14.86
CA ASN A 121 10.46 21.82 -15.74
C ASN A 121 11.88 21.26 -15.95
#